data_fbcd964a6acbabfe4ce94b3a94cc11d5
#
_entry.id   fbcd964a6acbabfe4ce94b3a94cc11d5
#
_cell.length_a   1.000
_cell.length_b   1.000
_cell.length_c   1.000
_cell.angle_alpha   90.00
_cell.angle_beta   90.00
_cell.angle_gamma   90.00
#
_symmetry.space_group_name_H-M   'P 1'
#
loop_
_entity.id
_entity.type
_entity.pdbx_description
1 polymer ?
#
loop_
_entity_poly.entity_id
_entity_poly.type
_entity_poly.pdbx_seq_one_letter_code
_entity_poly.pdbx_strand_id
1 'polypeptide(L)'
;MTALRAAVGAVLALWLVVFAPDSAAAQDAAGASPVAEEATESAPARTGLDIYREFREGLAAPECGADVSTRWRKHFAAAPRRLASADDETLLLFGYVVDEVRKSHLPTEYALIPFVESGYRPDARSPLGPAGLWQMIKLTARDHKVPIGKGYDGRLSPIDSTRAAVRYLKTLHGMFAGDWRLAVMAYNAGEYRILGALRRGGQVARDAQPESLPGLPRITHAYVRKLHALACVLQDAGEDATWIAALERGVPSLEAVEVGPGVTRIAQWAERHNQDAERLRWLNPVHKGRIRRSGQGPAQLLAVSPVVLPVPDEAPAGGAAGSP
;
A
#
# COMPACT_ATOMS: atom_id res chain seq x y z
N MET A 1 38.96 -1.38 47.17
CA MET A 1 38.62 -0.70 48.44
C MET A 1 37.17 -0.30 48.30
N THR A 2 36.39 -0.86 48.91
CA THR A 2 35.51 -1.20 50.03
C THR A 2 34.04 -1.20 49.53
N ALA A 3 33.49 -2.27 49.46
CA ALA A 3 32.36 -2.99 50.03
C ALA A 3 31.49 -2.19 51.03
N LEU A 4 30.18 -2.21 50.87
CA LEU A 4 29.28 -2.49 51.98
C LEU A 4 27.93 -3.06 51.52
N ARG A 5 27.56 -4.18 52.11
CA ARG A 5 26.31 -4.94 52.13
C ARG A 5 25.38 -4.42 53.20
N ALA A 6 24.08 -4.62 53.08
CA ALA A 6 23.10 -5.11 54.09
C ALA A 6 21.69 -4.93 53.50
N ALA A 7 20.86 -5.87 53.35
CA ALA A 7 20.27 -6.96 54.11
C ALA A 7 18.90 -6.59 54.71
N VAL A 8 17.85 -7.32 54.26
CA VAL A 8 16.80 -8.04 55.02
C VAL A 8 15.66 -7.25 55.65
N GLY A 9 14.44 -7.76 55.37
CA GLY A 9 13.22 -7.46 56.13
C GLY A 9 11.96 -8.11 55.51
N ALA A 10 11.78 -9.42 55.74
CA ALA A 10 10.53 -10.13 55.53
C ALA A 10 9.60 -9.92 56.73
N VAL A 11 8.30 -9.66 56.46
CA VAL A 11 7.26 -9.79 57.52
C VAL A 11 6.12 -10.62 56.91
N LEU A 12 6.01 -11.86 57.37
CA LEU A 12 4.82 -12.73 57.31
C LEU A 12 3.78 -12.21 58.31
N ALA A 13 2.54 -12.12 57.91
CA ALA A 13 1.39 -12.09 58.80
C ALA A 13 0.39 -13.14 58.39
N LEU A 14 0.35 -14.17 59.22
CA LEU A 14 -0.59 -15.30 59.24
C LEU A 14 -1.85 -14.87 60.00
N TRP A 15 -3.06 -15.06 59.43
CA TRP A 15 -4.29 -15.07 60.25
C TRP A 15 -5.15 -16.27 59.91
N LEU A 16 -5.57 -16.90 60.98
CA LEU A 16 -6.23 -18.17 61.13
C LEU A 16 -7.71 -18.17 60.71
N VAL A 17 -8.09 -19.33 60.29
CA VAL A 17 -9.42 -19.89 60.05
C VAL A 17 -10.31 -19.83 61.28
N VAL A 18 -11.59 -19.50 61.10
CA VAL A 18 -12.69 -19.92 61.96
C VAL A 18 -13.81 -20.52 61.10
N PHE A 19 -14.07 -21.80 61.32
CA PHE A 19 -15.24 -22.55 60.87
C PHE A 19 -16.39 -22.38 61.83
N ALA A 20 -17.62 -22.27 61.35
CA ALA A 20 -18.80 -22.96 61.90
C ALA A 20 -19.99 -22.88 60.94
N PRO A 21 -20.89 -23.86 61.01
CA PRO A 21 -21.76 -24.24 59.90
C PRO A 21 -23.26 -23.97 60.15
N ASP A 22 -24.05 -24.45 59.20
CA ASP A 22 -25.50 -24.75 59.20
C ASP A 22 -26.45 -23.62 58.69
N SER A 23 -27.19 -23.90 57.76
CA SER A 23 -28.32 -24.73 57.51
C SER A 23 -29.34 -24.07 56.54
N ALA A 24 -29.77 -24.83 55.60
CA ALA A 24 -31.13 -24.98 55.08
C ALA A 24 -31.78 -23.89 54.20
N ALA A 25 -31.95 -24.35 52.97
CA ALA A 25 -33.24 -24.40 52.22
C ALA A 25 -33.87 -23.13 51.69
N ALA A 26 -33.98 -23.09 50.42
CA ALA A 26 -35.22 -23.04 49.61
C ALA A 26 -35.15 -22.12 48.41
N GLN A 27 -35.24 -22.72 47.26
CA GLN A 27 -36.15 -22.42 46.13
C GLN A 27 -35.94 -21.18 45.25
N ASP A 28 -35.69 -21.55 43.98
CA ASP A 28 -36.25 -21.03 42.75
C ASP A 28 -36.37 -19.53 42.52
N ALA A 29 -35.50 -19.04 41.66
CA ALA A 29 -35.93 -18.16 40.56
C ALA A 29 -34.92 -18.22 39.43
N ALA A 30 -35.32 -18.78 38.30
CA ALA A 30 -34.63 -18.73 37.05
C ALA A 30 -34.43 -17.24 36.64
N GLY A 31 -33.22 -16.76 36.80
CA GLY A 31 -32.74 -15.52 36.24
C GLY A 31 -31.69 -15.82 35.20
N ALA A 32 -32.14 -15.99 33.94
CA ALA A 32 -31.22 -15.99 32.82
C ALA A 32 -30.56 -14.62 32.77
N SER A 33 -29.31 -14.51 33.21
CA SER A 33 -28.47 -13.36 32.90
C SER A 33 -28.31 -13.31 31.38
N PRO A 34 -28.54 -12.15 30.76
CA PRO A 34 -28.19 -11.99 29.37
C PRO A 34 -26.66 -12.10 29.31
N VAL A 35 -26.18 -13.12 28.61
CA VAL A 35 -24.79 -13.19 28.14
C VAL A 35 -24.62 -11.93 27.33
N ALA A 36 -23.88 -10.97 27.87
CA ALA A 36 -23.42 -9.82 27.10
C ALA A 36 -22.60 -10.40 25.96
N GLU A 37 -23.16 -10.34 24.78
CA GLU A 37 -22.48 -10.56 23.52
C GLU A 37 -21.37 -9.51 23.48
N GLU A 38 -20.15 -9.89 23.88
CA GLU A 38 -18.96 -9.08 23.66
C GLU A 38 -18.90 -8.90 22.13
N ALA A 39 -19.37 -7.75 21.69
CA ALA A 39 -19.16 -7.29 20.34
C ALA A 39 -17.65 -7.32 20.12
N THR A 40 -17.18 -8.32 19.39
CA THR A 40 -15.81 -8.44 18.94
C THR A 40 -15.52 -7.14 18.18
N GLU A 41 -14.82 -6.22 18.82
CA GLU A 41 -14.42 -4.94 18.26
C GLU A 41 -13.56 -5.27 17.04
N SER A 42 -14.17 -5.24 15.86
CA SER A 42 -13.43 -5.44 14.62
C SER A 42 -12.37 -4.37 14.55
N ALA A 43 -11.11 -4.78 14.31
CA ALA A 43 -10.01 -3.84 14.15
C ALA A 43 -10.46 -2.67 13.26
N PRO A 44 -10.18 -1.41 13.65
CA PRO A 44 -10.67 -0.25 12.93
C PRO A 44 -10.29 -0.35 11.46
N ALA A 45 -11.28 -0.23 10.58
CA ALA A 45 -11.05 -0.26 9.16
C ALA A 45 -10.08 0.87 8.78
N ARG A 46 -9.00 0.56 8.06
CA ARG A 46 -8.04 1.55 7.55
C ARG A 46 -8.78 2.68 6.84
N THR A 47 -8.41 3.90 7.13
CA THR A 47 -9.00 5.09 6.52
C THR A 47 -8.12 5.67 5.41
N GLY A 48 -8.68 6.56 4.60
CA GLY A 48 -7.88 7.34 3.67
C GLY A 48 -6.86 8.24 4.37
N LEU A 49 -7.18 8.69 5.59
CA LEU A 49 -6.28 9.48 6.42
C LEU A 49 -5.07 8.66 6.88
N ASP A 50 -5.25 7.37 7.17
CA ASP A 50 -4.12 6.50 7.51
C ASP A 50 -3.19 6.30 6.31
N ILE A 51 -3.75 6.11 5.12
CA ILE A 51 -2.96 6.04 3.87
C ILE A 51 -2.14 7.33 3.67
N TYR A 52 -2.76 8.48 3.91
CA TYR A 52 -2.08 9.77 3.77
C TYR A 52 -0.97 9.96 4.81
N ARG A 53 -1.20 9.58 6.07
CA ARG A 53 -0.18 9.62 7.14
C ARG A 53 1.00 8.71 6.81
N GLU A 54 0.73 7.48 6.41
CA GLU A 54 1.75 6.53 5.98
C GLU A 54 2.57 7.03 4.79
N PHE A 55 1.93 7.72 3.85
CA PHE A 55 2.62 8.38 2.75
C PHE A 55 3.53 9.51 3.26
N ARG A 56 3.03 10.42 4.12
CA ARG A 56 3.82 11.53 4.67
C ARG A 56 5.03 11.08 5.47
N GLU A 57 4.83 10.10 6.35
CA GLU A 57 5.88 9.54 7.21
C GLU A 57 7.01 8.90 6.42
N GLY A 58 6.74 8.38 5.24
CA GLY A 58 7.72 7.73 4.40
C GLY A 58 8.46 8.65 3.42
N LEU A 59 8.18 9.96 3.40
CA LEU A 59 8.87 10.91 2.55
C LEU A 59 10.34 11.08 2.98
N ALA A 60 11.25 11.00 2.02
CA ALA A 60 12.68 11.29 2.22
C ALA A 60 12.98 12.79 2.23
N ALA A 61 12.13 13.61 1.59
CA ALA A 61 12.27 15.06 1.52
C ALA A 61 10.90 15.73 1.77
N PRO A 62 10.45 15.78 3.04
CA PRO A 62 9.15 16.36 3.38
C PRO A 62 9.10 17.90 3.36
N GLU A 63 10.25 18.57 3.25
CA GLU A 63 10.33 20.03 3.33
C GLU A 63 9.75 20.68 2.07
N CYS A 64 8.84 21.64 2.26
CA CYS A 64 8.17 22.40 1.21
C CYS A 64 8.52 23.88 1.29
N GLY A 65 9.73 24.23 0.82
CA GLY A 65 10.23 25.60 0.82
C GLY A 65 9.67 26.50 -0.31
N ALA A 66 10.13 27.75 -0.34
CA ALA A 66 9.73 28.72 -1.35
C ALA A 66 10.26 28.41 -2.77
N ASP A 67 11.23 27.50 -2.88
CA ASP A 67 11.85 27.03 -4.13
C ASP A 67 11.01 25.98 -4.87
N VAL A 68 9.94 25.48 -4.24
CA VAL A 68 9.03 24.52 -4.88
C VAL A 68 8.35 25.12 -6.10
N SER A 69 8.43 24.44 -7.23
CA SER A 69 7.97 24.91 -8.52
C SER A 69 6.47 25.24 -8.56
N THR A 70 6.13 26.52 -8.60
CA THR A 70 4.75 27.02 -8.72
C THR A 70 4.03 26.46 -9.96
N ARG A 71 4.76 26.27 -11.07
CA ARG A 71 4.20 25.66 -12.29
C ARG A 71 3.69 24.25 -12.02
N TRP A 72 4.48 23.42 -11.32
CA TRP A 72 4.11 22.04 -11.06
C TRP A 72 3.09 21.91 -9.94
N ARG A 73 3.11 22.80 -8.95
CA ARG A 73 2.02 22.90 -7.96
C ARG A 73 0.66 23.16 -8.64
N LYS A 74 0.60 24.10 -9.57
CA LYS A 74 -0.62 24.36 -10.37
C LYS A 74 -1.02 23.16 -11.23
N HIS A 75 -0.06 22.46 -11.82
CA HIS A 75 -0.32 21.29 -12.66
C HIS A 75 -0.97 20.15 -11.87
N PHE A 76 -0.53 19.94 -10.63
CA PHE A 76 -1.04 18.87 -9.78
C PHE A 76 -2.13 19.30 -8.78
N ALA A 77 -2.63 20.51 -8.88
CA ALA A 77 -3.62 21.06 -7.94
C ALA A 77 -4.92 20.23 -7.81
N ALA A 78 -5.22 19.38 -8.78
CA ALA A 78 -6.38 18.48 -8.73
C ALA A 78 -6.12 17.15 -7.97
N ALA A 79 -4.85 16.82 -7.66
CA ALA A 79 -4.52 15.55 -7.02
C ALA A 79 -5.18 15.35 -5.64
N PRO A 80 -5.18 16.36 -4.73
CA PRO A 80 -5.86 16.22 -3.44
C PRO A 80 -7.35 15.93 -3.58
N ARG A 81 -8.03 16.64 -4.50
CA ARG A 81 -9.46 16.42 -4.73
C ARG A 81 -9.77 15.00 -5.20
N ARG A 82 -8.91 14.42 -6.04
CA ARG A 82 -9.06 13.04 -6.50
C ARG A 82 -8.91 12.04 -5.36
N LEU A 83 -7.96 12.26 -4.44
CA LEU A 83 -7.81 11.41 -3.26
C LEU A 83 -8.99 11.56 -2.28
N ALA A 84 -9.55 12.76 -2.14
CA ALA A 84 -10.69 13.01 -1.27
C ALA A 84 -12.02 12.49 -1.84
N SER A 85 -12.15 12.34 -3.17
CA SER A 85 -13.39 11.90 -3.80
C SER A 85 -13.71 10.43 -3.48
N ALA A 86 -14.95 10.18 -3.05
CA ALA A 86 -15.44 8.82 -2.83
C ALA A 86 -15.70 8.06 -4.15
N ASP A 87 -15.94 8.80 -5.23
CA ASP A 87 -16.24 8.25 -6.56
C ASP A 87 -14.97 8.01 -7.41
N ASP A 88 -13.79 8.40 -6.92
CA ASP A 88 -12.50 8.22 -7.63
C ASP A 88 -11.70 7.09 -6.94
N GLU A 89 -11.45 6.02 -7.66
CA GLU A 89 -10.71 4.86 -7.16
C GLU A 89 -9.19 5.14 -6.95
N THR A 90 -8.76 6.39 -7.16
CA THR A 90 -7.35 6.77 -7.04
C THR A 90 -6.81 6.54 -5.63
N LEU A 91 -7.56 6.88 -4.57
CA LEU A 91 -7.10 6.68 -3.20
C LEU A 91 -6.88 5.21 -2.88
N LEU A 92 -7.78 4.35 -3.33
CA LEU A 92 -7.69 2.90 -3.15
C LEU A 92 -6.41 2.32 -3.79
N LEU A 93 -6.15 2.71 -5.05
CA LEU A 93 -4.95 2.25 -5.77
C LEU A 93 -3.68 2.94 -5.25
N PHE A 94 -3.78 4.20 -4.79
CA PHE A 94 -2.67 4.91 -4.15
C PHE A 94 -2.24 4.20 -2.85
N GLY A 95 -3.21 3.81 -2.01
CA GLY A 95 -2.94 3.03 -0.80
C GLY A 95 -2.18 1.73 -1.11
N TYR A 96 -2.62 0.97 -2.12
CA TYR A 96 -1.90 -0.23 -2.56
C TYR A 96 -0.45 0.06 -2.98
N VAL A 97 -0.23 1.14 -3.73
CA VAL A 97 1.13 1.51 -4.17
C VAL A 97 1.99 1.98 -3.00
N VAL A 98 1.45 2.78 -2.08
CA VAL A 98 2.13 3.19 -0.84
C VAL A 98 2.57 1.96 -0.04
N ASP A 99 1.68 0.99 0.13
CA ASP A 99 1.98 -0.26 0.84
C ASP A 99 3.15 -1.01 0.21
N GLU A 100 3.12 -1.21 -1.10
CA GLU A 100 4.17 -1.95 -1.81
C GLU A 100 5.53 -1.23 -1.78
N VAL A 101 5.54 0.11 -1.81
CA VAL A 101 6.73 0.94 -1.66
C VAL A 101 7.28 0.83 -0.23
N ARG A 102 6.42 0.99 0.80
CA ARG A 102 6.81 0.89 2.22
C ARG A 102 7.29 -0.51 2.61
N LYS A 103 6.61 -1.56 2.15
CA LYS A 103 7.06 -2.98 2.33
C LYS A 103 8.48 -3.23 1.80
N SER A 104 8.90 -2.44 0.83
CA SER A 104 10.24 -2.53 0.24
C SER A 104 11.26 -1.60 0.88
N HIS A 105 10.87 -0.86 1.94
CA HIS A 105 11.66 0.15 2.65
C HIS A 105 12.18 1.24 1.70
N LEU A 106 11.31 1.74 0.84
CA LEU A 106 11.61 2.78 -0.13
C LEU A 106 10.89 4.08 0.23
N PRO A 107 11.45 5.25 -0.14
CA PRO A 107 10.80 6.55 0.02
C PRO A 107 9.44 6.60 -0.68
N THR A 108 8.45 7.18 -0.02
CA THR A 108 7.07 7.23 -0.54
C THR A 108 6.88 8.24 -1.67
N GLU A 109 7.88 9.08 -1.97
CA GLU A 109 7.93 9.86 -3.22
C GLU A 109 7.75 8.96 -4.45
N TYR A 110 8.18 7.70 -4.38
CA TYR A 110 8.02 6.76 -5.49
C TYR A 110 6.56 6.40 -5.75
N ALA A 111 5.68 6.49 -4.75
CA ALA A 111 4.25 6.33 -4.95
C ALA A 111 3.61 7.49 -5.74
N LEU A 112 4.32 8.60 -5.91
CA LEU A 112 3.86 9.71 -6.73
C LEU A 112 4.17 9.53 -8.23
N ILE A 113 5.05 8.59 -8.60
CA ILE A 113 5.40 8.32 -10.00
C ILE A 113 4.15 8.05 -10.86
N PRO A 114 3.18 7.21 -10.46
CA PRO A 114 1.97 6.97 -11.23
C PRO A 114 1.12 8.23 -11.50
N PHE A 115 1.13 9.24 -10.60
CA PHE A 115 0.47 10.51 -10.89
C PHE A 115 1.10 11.23 -12.07
N VAL A 116 2.44 11.22 -12.14
CA VAL A 116 3.20 11.88 -13.21
C VAL A 116 3.09 11.12 -14.53
N GLU A 117 3.06 9.80 -14.48
CA GLU A 117 3.12 8.92 -15.65
C GLU A 117 1.76 8.67 -16.29
N SER A 118 0.76 8.30 -15.51
CA SER A 118 -0.54 7.87 -16.01
C SER A 118 -1.73 8.62 -15.41
N GLY A 119 -1.49 9.50 -14.43
CA GLY A 119 -2.56 10.05 -13.60
C GLY A 119 -3.29 8.97 -12.80
N TYR A 120 -2.59 7.95 -12.34
CA TYR A 120 -3.14 6.78 -11.64
C TYR A 120 -4.15 5.97 -12.46
N ARG A 121 -4.01 5.94 -13.79
CA ARG A 121 -4.86 5.13 -14.68
C ARG A 121 -4.15 3.83 -15.06
N PRO A 122 -4.60 2.68 -14.58
CA PRO A 122 -3.94 1.40 -14.85
C PRO A 122 -4.08 0.93 -16.30
N ASP A 123 -5.04 1.46 -17.05
CA ASP A 123 -5.28 1.17 -18.47
C ASP A 123 -4.52 2.08 -19.45
N ALA A 124 -3.81 3.11 -18.94
CA ALA A 124 -3.16 4.13 -19.75
C ALA A 124 -2.20 3.54 -20.79
N ARG A 125 -2.24 4.09 -22.01
CA ARG A 125 -1.34 3.70 -23.11
C ARG A 125 -0.82 4.94 -23.81
N SER A 126 0.49 5.03 -23.94
CA SER A 126 1.13 6.06 -24.75
C SER A 126 1.28 5.60 -26.21
N PRO A 127 1.04 6.47 -27.19
CA PRO A 127 1.34 6.17 -28.60
C PRO A 127 2.81 5.79 -28.84
N LEU A 128 3.71 6.25 -27.98
CA LEU A 128 5.15 5.98 -28.05
C LEU A 128 5.57 4.65 -27.40
N GLY A 129 4.60 3.84 -26.95
CA GLY A 129 4.84 2.50 -26.48
C GLY A 129 4.76 2.23 -24.96
N PRO A 130 5.00 3.20 -24.04
CA PRO A 130 4.75 3.03 -22.62
C PRO A 130 3.29 2.65 -22.31
N ALA A 131 3.09 1.85 -21.25
CA ALA A 131 1.74 1.41 -20.88
C ALA A 131 1.59 1.14 -19.38
N GLY A 132 0.33 1.22 -18.92
CA GLY A 132 -0.11 0.91 -17.58
C GLY A 132 0.13 2.02 -16.56
N LEU A 133 -0.11 1.70 -15.32
CA LEU A 133 0.02 2.59 -14.17
C LEU A 133 1.38 3.31 -14.13
N TRP A 134 2.46 2.58 -14.39
CA TRP A 134 3.85 2.98 -14.29
C TRP A 134 4.48 3.42 -15.63
N GLN A 135 3.74 3.41 -16.72
CA GLN A 135 4.20 3.77 -18.08
C GLN A 135 5.54 3.12 -18.48
N MET A 136 5.71 1.85 -18.15
CA MET A 136 6.93 1.13 -18.54
C MET A 136 6.98 0.88 -20.04
N ILE A 137 8.15 1.02 -20.64
CA ILE A 137 8.43 0.49 -21.99
C ILE A 137 8.57 -1.03 -21.93
N LYS A 138 8.34 -1.71 -23.06
CA LYS A 138 8.38 -3.20 -23.11
C LYS A 138 9.73 -3.79 -22.68
N LEU A 139 10.83 -3.11 -23.02
CA LEU A 139 12.17 -3.58 -22.66
C LEU A 139 12.33 -3.60 -21.13
N THR A 140 12.16 -2.46 -20.49
CA THR A 140 12.25 -2.35 -19.01
C THR A 140 11.30 -3.33 -18.31
N ALA A 141 10.07 -3.46 -18.82
CA ALA A 141 9.10 -4.40 -18.27
C ALA A 141 9.60 -5.85 -18.30
N ARG A 142 10.21 -6.29 -19.41
CA ARG A 142 10.78 -7.64 -19.56
C ARG A 142 12.00 -7.85 -18.65
N ASP A 143 12.89 -6.87 -18.61
CA ASP A 143 14.09 -6.90 -17.74
C ASP A 143 13.70 -7.06 -16.28
N HIS A 144 12.55 -6.47 -15.89
CA HIS A 144 11.97 -6.60 -14.56
C HIS A 144 10.87 -7.67 -14.46
N LYS A 145 10.91 -8.70 -15.33
CA LYS A 145 10.08 -9.92 -15.27
C LYS A 145 8.55 -9.67 -15.35
N VAL A 146 8.13 -8.58 -16.00
CA VAL A 146 6.71 -8.38 -16.30
C VAL A 146 6.32 -9.32 -17.46
N PRO A 147 5.32 -10.19 -17.27
CA PRO A 147 4.91 -11.09 -18.32
C PRO A 147 4.25 -10.33 -19.49
N ILE A 148 4.82 -10.49 -20.68
CA ILE A 148 4.27 -9.90 -21.92
C ILE A 148 4.23 -11.00 -22.98
N GLY A 149 3.04 -11.44 -23.35
CA GLY A 149 2.82 -12.52 -24.31
C GLY A 149 1.54 -12.36 -25.11
N LYS A 150 1.18 -13.40 -25.88
CA LYS A 150 -0.04 -13.40 -26.69
C LYS A 150 -1.27 -13.24 -25.78
N GLY A 151 -1.93 -12.10 -25.93
CA GLY A 151 -3.17 -11.81 -25.19
C GLY A 151 -2.99 -11.31 -23.76
N TYR A 152 -1.76 -11.18 -23.25
CA TYR A 152 -1.47 -10.65 -21.92
C TYR A 152 -0.33 -9.63 -21.97
N ASP A 153 -0.59 -8.44 -21.46
CA ASP A 153 0.43 -7.39 -21.28
C ASP A 153 0.43 -6.96 -19.82
N GLY A 154 1.32 -7.53 -19.02
CA GLY A 154 1.40 -7.32 -17.57
C GLY A 154 1.71 -5.88 -17.16
N ARG A 155 2.10 -5.00 -18.10
CA ARG A 155 2.21 -3.57 -17.83
C ARG A 155 0.86 -2.94 -17.49
N LEU A 156 -0.23 -3.56 -17.94
CA LEU A 156 -1.62 -3.19 -17.62
C LEU A 156 -2.17 -3.93 -16.39
N SER A 157 -1.37 -4.75 -15.75
CA SER A 157 -1.67 -5.35 -14.46
C SER A 157 -1.05 -4.47 -13.37
N PRO A 158 -1.81 -3.81 -12.50
CA PRO A 158 -1.25 -3.10 -11.36
C PRO A 158 -0.37 -4.00 -10.48
N ILE A 159 -0.71 -5.29 -10.34
CA ILE A 159 0.09 -6.25 -9.59
C ILE A 159 1.48 -6.42 -10.23
N ASP A 160 1.53 -6.85 -11.50
CA ASP A 160 2.79 -7.14 -12.17
C ASP A 160 3.65 -5.90 -12.34
N SER A 161 3.02 -4.79 -12.75
CA SER A 161 3.73 -3.54 -13.01
C SER A 161 4.22 -2.88 -11.72
N THR A 162 3.46 -2.92 -10.62
CA THR A 162 3.92 -2.36 -9.33
C THR A 162 5.05 -3.20 -8.75
N ARG A 163 4.94 -4.53 -8.75
CA ARG A 163 6.04 -5.41 -8.33
C ARG A 163 7.32 -5.16 -9.13
N ALA A 164 7.20 -4.94 -10.43
CA ALA A 164 8.35 -4.64 -11.29
C ALA A 164 8.92 -3.24 -11.02
N ALA A 165 8.06 -2.22 -10.90
CA ALA A 165 8.46 -0.85 -10.61
C ALA A 165 9.21 -0.76 -9.27
N VAL A 166 8.67 -1.37 -8.22
CA VAL A 166 9.29 -1.40 -6.90
C VAL A 166 10.65 -2.10 -6.93
N ARG A 167 10.77 -3.25 -7.62
CA ARG A 167 12.08 -3.90 -7.80
C ARG A 167 13.09 -3.02 -8.54
N TYR A 168 12.65 -2.36 -9.60
CA TYR A 168 13.50 -1.46 -10.37
C TYR A 168 13.94 -0.26 -9.53
N LEU A 169 12.99 0.40 -8.86
CA LEU A 169 13.26 1.53 -7.98
C LEU A 169 14.19 1.14 -6.82
N LYS A 170 14.03 -0.07 -6.25
CA LYS A 170 14.95 -0.58 -5.21
C LYS A 170 16.38 -0.74 -5.74
N THR A 171 16.53 -1.25 -6.96
CA THR A 171 17.83 -1.34 -7.64
C THR A 171 18.43 0.06 -7.86
N LEU A 172 17.63 1.00 -8.38
CA LEU A 172 18.08 2.37 -8.63
C LEU A 172 18.42 3.09 -7.32
N HIS A 173 17.60 2.97 -6.29
CA HIS A 173 17.83 3.55 -4.98
C HIS A 173 19.18 3.09 -4.38
N GLY A 174 19.44 1.78 -4.43
CA GLY A 174 20.74 1.23 -4.00
C GLY A 174 21.90 1.69 -4.87
N MET A 175 21.74 1.72 -6.20
CA MET A 175 22.75 2.15 -7.16
C MET A 175 23.19 3.62 -6.94
N PHE A 176 22.27 4.46 -6.51
CA PHE A 176 22.51 5.88 -6.26
C PHE A 176 22.64 6.25 -4.78
N ALA A 177 23.15 5.32 -3.97
CA ALA A 177 23.48 5.52 -2.56
C ALA A 177 22.31 6.06 -1.71
N GLY A 178 21.07 5.72 -2.05
CA GLY A 178 19.88 6.17 -1.33
C GLY A 178 19.33 7.53 -1.77
N ASP A 179 19.95 8.21 -2.73
CA ASP A 179 19.39 9.47 -3.26
C ASP A 179 18.17 9.18 -4.15
N TRP A 180 16.98 9.45 -3.61
CA TRP A 180 15.72 9.24 -4.31
C TRP A 180 15.60 10.10 -5.59
N ARG A 181 16.23 11.28 -5.61
CA ARG A 181 16.20 12.21 -6.76
C ARG A 181 16.96 11.63 -7.94
N LEU A 182 18.16 11.07 -7.70
CA LEU A 182 18.91 10.36 -8.74
C LEU A 182 18.18 9.10 -9.20
N ALA A 183 17.54 8.38 -8.29
CA ALA A 183 16.77 7.18 -8.63
C ALA A 183 15.58 7.49 -9.55
N VAL A 184 14.79 8.55 -9.29
CA VAL A 184 13.68 8.93 -10.17
C VAL A 184 14.15 9.54 -11.49
N MET A 185 15.28 10.24 -11.51
CA MET A 185 15.91 10.66 -12.76
C MET A 185 16.31 9.46 -13.61
N ALA A 186 16.86 8.41 -12.99
CA ALA A 186 17.23 7.17 -13.65
C ALA A 186 16.00 6.37 -14.12
N TYR A 187 14.92 6.34 -13.34
CA TYR A 187 13.64 5.77 -13.76
C TYR A 187 13.12 6.42 -15.06
N ASN A 188 13.21 7.76 -15.14
CA ASN A 188 12.76 8.54 -16.30
C ASN A 188 13.70 8.42 -17.52
N ALA A 189 15.03 8.44 -17.31
CA ALA A 189 16.01 8.62 -18.37
C ALA A 189 16.93 7.41 -18.63
N GLY A 190 16.85 6.40 -17.76
CA GLY A 190 17.74 5.25 -17.74
C GLY A 190 18.98 5.47 -16.85
N GLU A 191 19.35 4.45 -16.08
CA GLU A 191 20.42 4.47 -15.09
C GLU A 191 21.79 4.80 -15.69
N TYR A 192 22.13 4.24 -16.86
CA TYR A 192 23.42 4.50 -17.51
C TYR A 192 23.60 5.95 -17.92
N ARG A 193 22.49 6.66 -18.26
CA ARG A 193 22.53 8.08 -18.57
C ARG A 193 22.87 8.90 -17.34
N ILE A 194 22.31 8.58 -16.20
CA ILE A 194 22.58 9.25 -14.93
C ILE A 194 24.02 8.94 -14.46
N LEU A 195 24.45 7.69 -14.50
CA LEU A 195 25.86 7.33 -14.23
C LEU A 195 26.84 8.10 -15.15
N GLY A 196 26.48 8.23 -16.43
CA GLY A 196 27.27 9.03 -17.38
C GLY A 196 27.29 10.51 -17.05
N ALA A 197 26.19 11.08 -16.56
CA ALA A 197 26.13 12.47 -16.12
C ALA A 197 26.96 12.72 -14.86
N LEU A 198 26.89 11.83 -13.88
CA LEU A 198 27.75 11.87 -12.69
C LEU A 198 29.24 11.87 -13.06
N ARG A 199 29.67 10.96 -13.92
CA ARG A 199 31.08 10.93 -14.39
C ARG A 199 31.49 12.22 -15.09
N ARG A 200 30.66 12.77 -16.00
CA ARG A 200 30.93 14.03 -16.68
C ARG A 200 31.01 15.23 -15.73
N GLY A 201 30.23 15.19 -14.65
CA GLY A 201 30.23 16.21 -13.61
C GLY A 201 31.31 16.05 -12.55
N GLY A 202 32.11 14.95 -12.62
CA GLY A 202 33.09 14.63 -11.56
C GLY A 202 32.45 14.33 -10.20
N GLN A 203 31.19 13.89 -10.20
CA GLN A 203 30.41 13.65 -8.97
C GLN A 203 30.24 12.16 -8.71
N VAL A 204 30.13 11.81 -7.43
CA VAL A 204 29.74 10.46 -6.97
C VAL A 204 28.33 10.51 -6.41
N ALA A 205 27.59 9.42 -6.49
CA ALA A 205 26.15 9.41 -6.15
C ALA A 205 25.86 9.92 -4.73
N ARG A 206 26.75 9.60 -3.76
CA ARG A 206 26.54 9.98 -2.35
C ARG A 206 26.51 11.50 -2.13
N ASP A 207 27.31 12.26 -2.89
CA ASP A 207 27.48 13.70 -2.70
C ASP A 207 27.02 14.48 -3.94
N ALA A 208 26.17 13.86 -4.76
CA ALA A 208 25.73 14.45 -6.01
C ALA A 208 24.79 15.61 -5.80
N GLN A 209 24.87 16.56 -6.74
CA GLN A 209 23.92 17.65 -6.90
C GLN A 209 23.05 17.37 -8.14
N PRO A 210 21.89 16.68 -7.99
CA PRO A 210 21.09 16.22 -9.12
C PRO A 210 20.68 17.34 -10.09
N GLU A 211 20.50 18.55 -9.58
CA GLU A 211 20.09 19.74 -10.32
C GLU A 211 21.19 20.23 -11.27
N SER A 212 22.47 19.97 -10.94
CA SER A 212 23.65 20.44 -11.68
C SER A 212 24.24 19.40 -12.62
N LEU A 213 23.67 18.19 -12.70
CA LEU A 213 24.22 17.11 -13.53
C LEU A 213 24.22 17.50 -15.02
N PRO A 214 25.39 17.46 -15.69
CA PRO A 214 25.52 17.92 -17.07
C PRO A 214 25.00 16.88 -18.08
N GLY A 215 24.53 17.40 -19.25
CA GLY A 215 24.19 16.57 -20.41
C GLY A 215 22.91 15.74 -20.24
N LEU A 216 22.04 16.15 -19.33
CA LEU A 216 20.71 15.57 -19.17
C LEU A 216 19.63 16.46 -19.81
N PRO A 217 18.59 15.87 -20.40
CA PRO A 217 17.44 16.62 -20.89
C PRO A 217 16.75 17.42 -19.78
N ARG A 218 16.21 18.58 -20.11
CA ARG A 218 15.42 19.39 -19.16
C ARG A 218 14.25 18.63 -18.53
N ILE A 219 13.67 17.67 -19.25
CA ILE A 219 12.56 16.85 -18.76
C ILE A 219 13.00 15.94 -17.60
N THR A 220 14.23 15.43 -17.63
CA THR A 220 14.79 14.59 -16.57
C THR A 220 14.99 15.36 -15.27
N HIS A 221 15.55 16.59 -15.34
CA HIS A 221 15.62 17.48 -14.17
C HIS A 221 14.22 17.90 -13.69
N ALA A 222 13.28 18.15 -14.63
CA ALA A 222 11.91 18.51 -14.29
C ALA A 222 11.17 17.37 -13.57
N TYR A 223 11.61 16.12 -13.73
CA TYR A 223 10.93 14.96 -13.14
C TYR A 223 11.00 14.99 -11.62
N VAL A 224 12.17 15.28 -11.04
CA VAL A 224 12.35 15.50 -9.59
C VAL A 224 11.44 16.62 -9.11
N ARG A 225 11.47 17.77 -9.79
CA ARG A 225 10.64 18.93 -9.41
C ARG A 225 9.13 18.66 -9.50
N LYS A 226 8.70 17.77 -10.40
CA LYS A 226 7.30 17.34 -10.48
C LYS A 226 6.89 16.55 -9.24
N LEU A 227 7.68 15.54 -8.88
CA LEU A 227 7.39 14.69 -7.72
C LEU A 227 7.42 15.49 -6.42
N HIS A 228 8.44 16.31 -6.23
CA HIS A 228 8.54 17.18 -5.05
C HIS A 228 7.37 18.17 -4.97
N ALA A 229 7.02 18.84 -6.07
CA ALA A 229 5.87 19.75 -6.07
C ALA A 229 4.54 19.04 -5.79
N LEU A 230 4.36 17.82 -6.28
CA LEU A 230 3.18 17.01 -5.98
C LEU A 230 3.14 16.58 -4.51
N ALA A 231 4.28 16.17 -3.94
CA ALA A 231 4.37 15.88 -2.51
C ALA A 231 3.94 17.09 -1.67
N CYS A 232 4.41 18.28 -2.02
CA CYS A 232 4.04 19.51 -1.34
C CYS A 232 2.55 19.89 -1.54
N VAL A 233 1.99 19.67 -2.71
CA VAL A 233 0.53 19.88 -2.94
C VAL A 233 -0.30 18.98 -2.04
N LEU A 234 0.12 17.74 -1.82
CA LEU A 234 -0.58 16.83 -0.90
C LEU A 234 -0.36 17.23 0.56
N GLN A 235 0.82 17.72 0.92
CA GLN A 235 1.09 18.20 2.28
C GLN A 235 0.30 19.48 2.60
N ASP A 236 0.23 20.44 1.66
CA ASP A 236 -0.61 21.63 1.82
C ASP A 236 -2.09 21.27 2.01
N ALA A 237 -2.58 20.27 1.26
CA ALA A 237 -3.95 19.79 1.43
C ALA A 237 -4.16 19.17 2.84
N GLY A 238 -3.13 18.61 3.43
CA GLY A 238 -3.15 18.08 4.79
C GLY A 238 -3.31 19.12 5.89
N GLU A 239 -3.20 20.41 5.57
CA GLU A 239 -3.51 21.53 6.47
C GLU A 239 -4.98 21.97 6.36
N ASP A 240 -5.74 21.45 5.38
CA ASP A 240 -7.17 21.75 5.21
C ASP A 240 -8.01 20.72 5.96
N ALA A 241 -8.71 21.19 7.01
CA ALA A 241 -9.58 20.33 7.84
C ALA A 241 -10.69 19.65 7.04
N THR A 242 -11.20 20.30 5.99
CA THR A 242 -12.24 19.72 5.12
C THR A 242 -11.69 18.55 4.31
N TRP A 243 -10.47 18.69 3.79
CA TRP A 243 -9.81 17.61 3.07
C TRP A 243 -9.47 16.44 3.98
N ILE A 244 -8.98 16.70 5.19
CA ILE A 244 -8.70 15.68 6.21
C ILE A 244 -9.99 14.91 6.56
N ALA A 245 -11.09 15.62 6.86
CA ALA A 245 -12.38 14.99 7.14
C ALA A 245 -12.88 14.10 5.99
N ALA A 246 -12.65 14.51 4.74
CA ALA A 246 -13.02 13.68 3.58
C ALA A 246 -12.18 12.39 3.47
N LEU A 247 -10.98 12.35 4.06
CA LEU A 247 -10.13 11.16 4.11
C LEU A 247 -10.45 10.21 5.29
N GLU A 248 -11.24 10.61 6.28
CA GLU A 248 -11.61 9.76 7.42
C GLU A 248 -12.50 8.58 7.03
N ARG A 249 -12.99 8.55 5.78
CA ARG A 249 -13.75 7.40 5.27
C ARG A 249 -12.91 6.13 5.23
N GLY A 250 -13.55 4.98 5.51
CA GLY A 250 -12.92 3.67 5.38
C GLY A 250 -12.49 3.40 3.94
N VAL A 251 -11.26 2.91 3.79
CA VAL A 251 -10.69 2.50 2.50
C VAL A 251 -10.22 1.05 2.63
N PRO A 252 -10.84 0.11 1.90
CA PRO A 252 -10.43 -1.28 1.98
C PRO A 252 -9.02 -1.47 1.41
N SER A 253 -8.28 -2.44 1.96
CA SER A 253 -6.99 -2.83 1.43
C SER A 253 -7.14 -3.62 0.13
N LEU A 254 -6.20 -3.44 -0.78
CA LEU A 254 -6.10 -4.24 -2.02
C LEU A 254 -5.00 -5.29 -1.90
N GLU A 255 -5.30 -6.47 -2.40
CA GLU A 255 -4.33 -7.56 -2.50
C GLU A 255 -4.42 -8.33 -3.82
N ALA A 256 -3.35 -9.04 -4.14
CA ALA A 256 -3.30 -9.92 -5.30
C ALA A 256 -3.91 -11.28 -4.92
N VAL A 257 -5.10 -11.56 -5.42
CA VAL A 257 -5.81 -12.83 -5.17
C VAL A 257 -5.71 -13.76 -6.37
N GLU A 258 -5.51 -15.04 -6.11
CA GLU A 258 -5.50 -16.05 -7.17
C GLU A 258 -6.93 -16.38 -7.62
N VAL A 259 -7.08 -16.53 -8.94
CA VAL A 259 -8.35 -16.92 -9.52
C VAL A 259 -8.44 -18.44 -9.58
N GLY A 260 -9.39 -19.00 -8.86
CA GLY A 260 -9.63 -20.43 -8.82
C GLY A 260 -10.00 -21.04 -10.20
N PRO A 261 -9.93 -22.36 -10.29
CA PRO A 261 -10.29 -23.06 -11.53
C PRO A 261 -11.76 -22.82 -11.91
N GLY A 262 -12.05 -22.83 -13.22
CA GLY A 262 -13.41 -22.66 -13.73
C GLY A 262 -13.91 -21.21 -13.79
N VAL A 263 -13.21 -20.24 -13.20
CA VAL A 263 -13.55 -18.82 -13.33
C VAL A 263 -12.90 -18.23 -14.57
N THR A 264 -13.72 -17.74 -15.51
CA THR A 264 -13.24 -17.22 -16.79
C THR A 264 -13.54 -15.73 -17.02
N ARG A 265 -14.34 -15.11 -16.17
CA ARG A 265 -14.77 -13.72 -16.29
C ARG A 265 -14.63 -12.99 -14.94
N ILE A 266 -14.25 -11.72 -15.00
CA ILE A 266 -14.18 -10.86 -13.79
C ILE A 266 -15.56 -10.77 -13.10
N ALA A 267 -16.65 -10.61 -13.88
CA ALA A 267 -18.00 -10.53 -13.32
C ALA A 267 -18.38 -11.80 -12.52
N GLN A 268 -18.02 -12.97 -13.03
CA GLN A 268 -18.26 -14.24 -12.34
C GLN A 268 -17.48 -14.34 -11.02
N TRP A 269 -16.26 -13.81 -10.99
CA TRP A 269 -15.45 -13.77 -9.78
C TRP A 269 -16.04 -12.77 -8.78
N ALA A 270 -16.42 -11.59 -9.26
CA ALA A 270 -17.04 -10.52 -8.47
C ALA A 270 -18.30 -11.00 -7.75
N GLU A 271 -19.19 -11.67 -8.46
CA GLU A 271 -20.44 -12.23 -7.92
C GLU A 271 -20.16 -13.25 -6.79
N ARG A 272 -19.20 -14.16 -6.99
CA ARG A 272 -18.84 -15.17 -5.98
C ARG A 272 -18.22 -14.60 -4.71
N HIS A 273 -17.60 -13.42 -4.78
CA HIS A 273 -16.88 -12.80 -3.67
C HIS A 273 -17.55 -11.51 -3.19
N ASN A 274 -18.79 -11.27 -3.61
CA ASN A 274 -19.57 -10.07 -3.28
C ASN A 274 -18.78 -8.76 -3.47
N GLN A 275 -18.10 -8.64 -4.62
CA GLN A 275 -17.31 -7.45 -4.97
C GLN A 275 -17.87 -6.76 -6.22
N ASP A 276 -17.60 -5.46 -6.32
CA ASP A 276 -18.01 -4.64 -7.46
C ASP A 276 -17.24 -5.04 -8.74
N ALA A 277 -17.98 -5.49 -9.75
CA ALA A 277 -17.41 -5.95 -11.01
C ALA A 277 -16.80 -4.81 -11.86
N GLU A 278 -17.30 -3.57 -11.73
CA GLU A 278 -16.80 -2.40 -12.46
C GLU A 278 -15.46 -1.96 -11.87
N ARG A 279 -15.39 -1.83 -10.55
CA ARG A 279 -14.14 -1.59 -9.82
C ARG A 279 -13.09 -2.64 -10.15
N LEU A 280 -13.45 -3.93 -10.15
CA LEU A 280 -12.52 -5.00 -10.50
C LEU A 280 -12.04 -4.93 -11.95
N ARG A 281 -12.89 -4.54 -12.90
CA ARG A 281 -12.46 -4.31 -14.30
C ARG A 281 -11.50 -3.14 -14.41
N TRP A 282 -11.76 -2.06 -13.67
CA TRP A 282 -10.89 -0.89 -13.63
C TRP A 282 -9.52 -1.21 -13.01
N LEU A 283 -9.50 -1.94 -11.88
CA LEU A 283 -8.27 -2.39 -11.24
C LEU A 283 -7.49 -3.40 -12.10
N ASN A 284 -8.13 -4.11 -13.02
CA ASN A 284 -7.53 -5.24 -13.74
C ASN A 284 -7.68 -5.13 -15.27
N PRO A 285 -7.27 -4.04 -15.91
CA PRO A 285 -7.49 -3.82 -17.35
C PRO A 285 -6.74 -4.82 -18.24
N VAL A 286 -5.72 -5.49 -17.73
CA VAL A 286 -5.01 -6.57 -18.44
C VAL A 286 -5.94 -7.69 -18.89
N HIS A 287 -7.00 -7.96 -18.13
CA HIS A 287 -7.95 -9.03 -18.38
C HIS A 287 -9.06 -8.66 -19.38
N LYS A 288 -9.33 -7.39 -19.59
CA LYS A 288 -10.42 -6.91 -20.48
C LYS A 288 -11.77 -7.63 -20.23
N GLY A 289 -12.10 -7.84 -18.94
CA GLY A 289 -13.31 -8.53 -18.50
C GLY A 289 -13.27 -10.07 -18.56
N ARG A 290 -12.33 -10.68 -19.30
CA ARG A 290 -12.11 -12.14 -19.34
C ARG A 290 -10.77 -12.47 -18.71
N ILE A 291 -10.78 -13.39 -17.74
CA ILE A 291 -9.56 -13.79 -17.04
C ILE A 291 -8.53 -14.33 -18.04
N ARG A 292 -7.35 -13.74 -18.02
CA ARG A 292 -6.20 -14.08 -18.86
C ARG A 292 -5.07 -14.59 -17.98
N ARG A 293 -4.37 -15.62 -18.45
CA ARG A 293 -3.21 -16.17 -17.77
C ARG A 293 -1.94 -15.55 -18.34
N SER A 294 -1.01 -15.19 -17.48
CA SER A 294 0.30 -14.64 -17.87
C SER A 294 1.24 -15.69 -18.48
N GLY A 295 0.96 -16.97 -18.25
CA GLY A 295 1.87 -18.08 -18.53
C GLY A 295 2.90 -18.33 -17.40
N GLN A 296 2.88 -17.55 -16.33
CA GLN A 296 3.77 -17.64 -15.18
C GLN A 296 2.98 -17.91 -13.89
N GLY A 297 2.17 -18.98 -13.90
CA GLY A 297 1.36 -19.35 -12.74
C GLY A 297 -0.14 -19.09 -12.89
N PRO A 298 -0.92 -19.17 -11.80
CA PRO A 298 -2.35 -18.91 -11.79
C PRO A 298 -2.65 -17.44 -12.19
N ALA A 299 -3.85 -17.19 -12.72
CA ALA A 299 -4.30 -15.83 -12.95
C ALA A 299 -4.52 -15.12 -11.61
N GLN A 300 -4.16 -13.85 -11.53
CA GLN A 300 -4.36 -13.01 -10.34
C GLN A 300 -5.24 -11.81 -10.67
N LEU A 301 -6.05 -11.39 -9.70
CA LEU A 301 -6.78 -10.14 -9.70
C LEU A 301 -6.30 -9.26 -8.55
N LEU A 302 -6.13 -7.98 -8.79
CA LEU A 302 -6.07 -7.01 -7.70
C LEU A 302 -7.50 -6.78 -7.23
N ALA A 303 -7.79 -7.13 -5.99
CA ALA A 303 -9.13 -7.10 -5.44
C ALA A 303 -9.10 -6.59 -4.00
N VAL A 304 -10.25 -6.19 -3.48
CA VAL A 304 -10.39 -5.88 -2.06
C VAL A 304 -10.12 -7.14 -1.25
N SER A 305 -9.26 -7.02 -0.23
CA SER A 305 -8.99 -8.13 0.70
C SER A 305 -10.31 -8.64 1.27
N PRO A 306 -10.59 -9.94 1.18
CA PRO A 306 -11.75 -10.48 1.83
C PRO A 306 -11.63 -10.23 3.33
N VAL A 307 -12.63 -9.61 3.93
CA VAL A 307 -12.75 -9.60 5.39
C VAL A 307 -12.93 -11.07 5.79
N VAL A 308 -11.93 -11.65 6.40
CA VAL A 308 -12.04 -12.99 7.00
C VAL A 308 -12.98 -12.82 8.18
N LEU A 309 -14.27 -13.07 7.96
CA LEU A 309 -15.18 -13.25 9.08
C LEU A 309 -14.68 -14.49 9.84
N PRO A 310 -14.50 -14.44 11.16
CA PRO A 310 -14.16 -15.63 11.93
C PRO A 310 -15.22 -16.70 11.62
N VAL A 311 -14.75 -17.85 11.15
CA VAL A 311 -15.62 -19.03 10.99
C VAL A 311 -16.15 -19.33 12.39
N PRO A 312 -17.47 -19.39 12.63
CA PRO A 312 -17.99 -19.82 13.92
C PRO A 312 -17.37 -21.20 14.22
N ASP A 313 -16.75 -21.33 15.38
CA ASP A 313 -16.25 -22.64 15.84
C ASP A 313 -17.38 -23.66 15.70
N GLU A 314 -17.20 -24.65 14.85
CA GLU A 314 -18.10 -25.79 14.82
C GLU A 314 -18.14 -26.37 16.23
N ALA A 315 -19.28 -26.25 16.87
CA ALA A 315 -19.52 -26.87 18.18
C ALA A 315 -19.14 -28.35 18.07
N PRO A 316 -18.38 -28.91 19.02
CA PRO A 316 -17.99 -30.28 18.97
C PRO A 316 -19.25 -31.12 18.88
N ALA A 317 -19.35 -31.93 17.82
CA ALA A 317 -20.42 -32.90 17.62
C ALA A 317 -20.55 -33.76 18.87
N GLY A 318 -21.67 -33.59 19.57
CA GLY A 318 -21.96 -34.31 20.79
C GLY A 318 -21.84 -35.83 20.57
N GLY A 319 -20.90 -36.44 21.30
CA GLY A 319 -20.73 -37.87 21.30
C GLY A 319 -22.01 -38.56 21.73
N ALA A 320 -22.62 -39.33 20.83
CA ALA A 320 -23.67 -40.25 21.14
C ALA A 320 -23.10 -41.35 22.04
N ALA A 321 -23.39 -41.26 23.33
CA ALA A 321 -23.16 -42.37 24.25
C ALA A 321 -24.14 -43.49 23.89
N GLY A 322 -23.61 -44.56 23.33
CA GLY A 322 -24.33 -45.84 23.26
C GLY A 322 -24.46 -46.43 24.66
N SER A 323 -25.65 -46.80 25.04
CA SER A 323 -25.91 -47.67 26.18
C SER A 323 -26.18 -49.08 25.72
N PRO A 324 -25.83 -50.07 26.53
CA PRO A 324 -25.90 -51.49 26.19
C PRO A 324 -27.33 -52.03 26.11
#